data_988c44ad014a0e30e7aad945e0bdc01e
#
_entry.id   988c44ad014a0e30e7aad945e0bdc01e
#
_cell.length_a   1.000
_cell.length_b   1.000
_cell.length_c   1.000
_cell.angle_alpha   90.00
_cell.angle_beta   90.00
_cell.angle_gamma   90.00
#
_symmetry.space_group_name_H-M   'P 1'
#
loop_
_entity.id
_entity.type
_entity.pdbx_description
1 polymer ?
#
loop_
_entity_poly.entity_id
_entity_poly.type
_entity_poly.pdbx_seq_one_letter_code
_entity_poly.pdbx_strand_id
1 'polypeptide(L)'
;MTIRSSIPTTLASLAVWVGLVSACSPERPPEAQQAPARSIPVDTLTHAAWSRRAVIYEVNVRQYTPEGTLRAIEPHLARLKSLGVDVIWLMPVQPIGRKNRKGVMGSYYSISDYTAINPELGTMADFDSLVAAAHREGLKVLLDWVPNHTAFDHPWITQHRDWYVTRADGTVINARDNEGHDTDWTDVAELNYGNPALRQAMIDAMRWWLEHGHVDGFRCDVAGGVPLDFWMQARAELRKVRPDLFMLAEAEDPRLHAAFDMTYGWELHHLLNDVARGKRSAPALDAYFARQDSVFGRDAYRLYFTSNHDENSWNGSEFERMGANAQPAFVLAATVRGSMPLLYTGQEVSLRKRLRFFEKDTVDWHGPSLAPFYHALFALKHRHQALANGAEGGDQTTVHTAAGDRVYVFARARGSDVVVVALNFGDAPVSAAYRDLRAPGAFTDWFSRAPVALPAAGTIDIPAHGYRVLVR
;
A
#
# COMPACT_ATOMS: atom_id res chain seq x y z
N MET A 1 -30.66 -62.58 19.49
CA MET A 1 -32.02 -63.03 19.15
C MET A 1 -32.34 -62.45 17.79
N THR A 2 -32.25 -63.28 16.80
CA THR A 2 -32.37 -63.06 15.34
C THR A 2 -33.81 -62.97 14.93
N ILE A 3 -34.20 -62.02 14.09
CA ILE A 3 -35.28 -62.29 13.07
C ILE A 3 -34.97 -61.46 11.83
N ARG A 4 -34.74 -62.18 10.74
CA ARG A 4 -34.79 -61.72 9.32
C ARG A 4 -36.26 -61.76 8.88
N SER A 5 -36.68 -60.85 8.00
CA SER A 5 -37.72 -61.18 7.04
C SER A 5 -37.59 -60.39 5.76
N SER A 6 -37.76 -61.09 4.73
CA SER A 6 -37.46 -61.00 3.31
C SER A 6 -38.52 -60.20 2.52
N ILE A 7 -38.05 -59.78 1.36
CA ILE A 7 -38.64 -59.13 0.18
C ILE A 7 -39.87 -59.93 -0.37
N PRO A 8 -40.81 -59.27 -1.12
CA PRO A 8 -40.79 -59.57 -2.55
C PRO A 8 -40.93 -58.38 -3.51
N THR A 9 -40.25 -58.57 -4.62
CA THR A 9 -40.25 -57.83 -5.87
C THR A 9 -41.58 -57.97 -6.62
N THR A 10 -42.14 -56.86 -7.10
CA THR A 10 -43.15 -56.92 -8.20
C THR A 10 -42.75 -55.85 -9.25
N LEU A 11 -42.46 -56.42 -10.46
CA LEU A 11 -42.32 -55.65 -11.69
C LEU A 11 -43.71 -55.15 -12.15
N ALA A 12 -43.86 -53.90 -12.45
CA ALA A 12 -44.94 -53.36 -13.26
C ALA A 12 -44.34 -52.46 -14.35
N SER A 13 -44.47 -52.94 -15.57
CA SER A 13 -44.14 -52.22 -16.80
C SER A 13 -45.15 -51.09 -17.01
N LEU A 14 -44.71 -49.87 -17.15
CA LEU A 14 -45.53 -48.77 -17.66
C LEU A 14 -44.87 -48.14 -18.89
N ALA A 15 -45.68 -48.17 -19.96
CA ALA A 15 -45.33 -47.58 -21.25
C ALA A 15 -45.17 -46.08 -21.18
N VAL A 16 -44.04 -45.55 -21.68
CA VAL A 16 -43.74 -44.12 -21.76
C VAL A 16 -44.35 -43.58 -23.07
N TRP A 17 -45.32 -42.71 -22.93
CA TRP A 17 -45.77 -41.80 -24.00
C TRP A 17 -44.79 -40.61 -24.06
N VAL A 18 -44.10 -40.46 -25.20
CA VAL A 18 -43.24 -39.28 -25.47
C VAL A 18 -44.14 -38.22 -26.09
N GLY A 19 -44.56 -37.25 -25.28
CA GLY A 19 -45.14 -35.99 -25.73
C GLY A 19 -44.03 -35.01 -26.05
N LEU A 20 -43.86 -34.62 -27.30
CA LEU A 20 -43.03 -33.49 -27.72
C LEU A 20 -43.66 -32.19 -27.20
N VAL A 21 -43.16 -31.64 -26.15
CA VAL A 21 -43.45 -30.26 -25.75
C VAL A 21 -42.30 -29.40 -26.29
N SER A 22 -42.58 -28.60 -27.34
CA SER A 22 -41.71 -27.51 -27.78
C SER A 22 -41.64 -26.48 -26.68
N ALA A 23 -40.56 -26.50 -25.92
CA ALA A 23 -40.24 -25.42 -24.98
C ALA A 23 -39.64 -24.23 -25.75
N CYS A 24 -40.41 -23.16 -25.92
CA CYS A 24 -39.86 -21.85 -26.26
C CYS A 24 -38.91 -21.44 -25.14
N SER A 25 -37.60 -21.48 -25.41
CA SER A 25 -36.59 -20.83 -24.56
C SER A 25 -36.80 -19.32 -24.65
N PRO A 26 -36.84 -18.56 -23.52
CA PRO A 26 -36.82 -17.13 -23.60
C PRO A 26 -35.47 -16.68 -24.18
N GLU A 27 -35.49 -15.87 -25.23
CA GLU A 27 -34.31 -15.19 -25.78
C GLU A 27 -33.62 -14.43 -24.66
N ARG A 28 -32.31 -14.73 -24.44
CA ARG A 28 -31.46 -13.87 -23.61
C ARG A 28 -31.44 -12.48 -24.23
N PRO A 29 -31.63 -11.42 -23.44
CA PRO A 29 -31.36 -10.08 -23.92
C PRO A 29 -29.93 -10.00 -24.44
N PRO A 30 -29.64 -9.25 -25.51
CA PRO A 30 -28.32 -9.13 -26.06
C PRO A 30 -27.39 -8.61 -24.98
N GLU A 31 -26.30 -9.33 -24.72
CA GLU A 31 -25.18 -8.82 -23.92
C GLU A 31 -24.79 -7.49 -24.48
N ALA A 32 -24.90 -6.43 -23.66
CA ALA A 32 -24.38 -5.13 -24.00
C ALA A 32 -22.90 -5.31 -24.33
N GLN A 33 -22.55 -5.18 -25.60
CA GLN A 33 -21.16 -5.14 -26.04
C GLN A 33 -20.49 -4.00 -25.27
N GLN A 34 -19.71 -4.33 -24.26
CA GLN A 34 -18.79 -3.39 -23.63
C GLN A 34 -17.91 -2.84 -24.76
N ALA A 35 -18.01 -1.56 -25.02
CA ALA A 35 -17.11 -0.87 -25.93
C ALA A 35 -15.67 -1.24 -25.54
N PRO A 36 -14.77 -1.52 -26.49
CA PRO A 36 -13.40 -1.84 -26.17
C PRO A 36 -12.84 -0.75 -25.30
N ALA A 37 -12.36 -1.11 -24.10
CA ALA A 37 -11.70 -0.19 -23.20
C ALA A 37 -10.61 0.51 -24.00
N ARG A 38 -10.77 1.83 -24.21
CA ARG A 38 -9.71 2.63 -24.80
C ARG A 38 -8.50 2.44 -23.92
N SER A 39 -7.43 1.90 -24.48
CA SER A 39 -6.13 1.83 -23.81
C SER A 39 -5.75 3.27 -23.46
N ILE A 40 -5.91 3.63 -22.20
CA ILE A 40 -5.40 4.91 -21.69
C ILE A 40 -3.87 4.75 -21.75
N PRO A 41 -3.15 5.66 -22.41
CA PRO A 41 -1.69 5.59 -22.40
C PRO A 41 -1.20 5.72 -20.96
N VAL A 42 -0.66 4.66 -20.40
CA VAL A 42 -0.21 4.58 -18.99
C VAL A 42 1.08 5.41 -18.77
N ASP A 43 1.68 5.96 -19.81
CA ASP A 43 3.05 6.50 -19.81
C ASP A 43 3.17 8.04 -19.97
N THR A 44 2.18 8.82 -19.54
CA THR A 44 2.27 10.29 -19.70
C THR A 44 2.56 11.04 -18.39
N LEU A 45 2.71 10.36 -17.28
CA LEU A 45 2.84 10.97 -15.97
C LEU A 45 4.33 11.25 -15.67
N THR A 46 4.70 12.53 -15.56
CA THR A 46 6.06 12.92 -15.12
C THR A 46 6.08 12.97 -13.60
N HIS A 47 6.85 12.10 -12.99
CA HIS A 47 7.07 12.07 -11.54
C HIS A 47 7.94 13.25 -11.07
N ALA A 48 7.71 13.70 -9.86
CA ALA A 48 8.56 14.69 -9.21
C ALA A 48 10.01 14.17 -9.08
N ALA A 49 11.00 14.97 -9.43
CA ALA A 49 12.41 14.54 -9.44
C ALA A 49 12.90 14.03 -8.08
N TRP A 50 12.38 14.60 -6.98
CA TRP A 50 12.72 14.19 -5.62
C TRP A 50 12.22 12.78 -5.26
N SER A 51 11.17 12.26 -5.95
CA SER A 51 10.55 10.99 -5.63
C SER A 51 11.34 9.76 -6.13
N ARG A 52 12.29 9.96 -7.02
CA ARG A 52 12.97 8.88 -7.77
C ARG A 52 13.71 7.85 -6.92
N ARG A 53 14.15 8.22 -5.73
CA ARG A 53 14.82 7.32 -4.76
C ARG A 53 14.22 7.42 -3.37
N ALA A 54 13.07 8.06 -3.27
CA ALA A 54 12.46 8.37 -2.00
C ALA A 54 11.95 7.14 -1.27
N VAL A 55 11.91 7.28 0.06
CA VAL A 55 11.37 6.35 1.04
C VAL A 55 10.30 7.08 1.84
N ILE A 56 9.17 6.43 2.07
CA ILE A 56 8.06 7.00 2.84
C ILE A 56 8.10 6.48 4.28
N TYR A 57 7.81 7.37 5.21
CA TYR A 57 7.51 7.05 6.61
C TYR A 57 6.09 7.49 6.93
N GLU A 58 5.24 6.56 7.33
CA GLU A 58 3.87 6.84 7.74
C GLU A 58 3.82 7.24 9.21
N VAL A 59 3.32 8.44 9.48
CA VAL A 59 3.20 9.02 10.82
C VAL A 59 1.78 8.91 11.33
N ASN A 60 1.56 8.02 12.29
CA ASN A 60 0.33 7.98 13.07
C ASN A 60 0.39 9.06 14.16
N VAL A 61 -0.06 10.27 13.85
CA VAL A 61 0.08 11.45 14.74
C VAL A 61 -0.48 11.17 16.14
N ARG A 62 -1.65 10.56 16.24
CA ARG A 62 -2.31 10.23 17.52
C ARG A 62 -1.46 9.31 18.41
N GLN A 63 -0.71 8.38 17.79
CA GLN A 63 -0.02 7.30 18.51
C GLN A 63 1.49 7.49 18.62
N TYR A 64 2.05 8.45 17.87
CA TYR A 64 3.50 8.64 17.74
C TYR A 64 4.16 9.04 19.06
N THR A 65 3.57 9.98 19.79
CA THR A 65 4.06 10.45 21.09
C THR A 65 2.99 10.27 22.18
N PRO A 66 3.36 10.35 23.47
CA PRO A 66 2.38 10.38 24.56
C PRO A 66 1.35 11.50 24.40
N GLU A 67 1.77 12.68 23.93
CA GLU A 67 0.91 13.84 23.67
C GLU A 67 -0.03 13.57 22.49
N GLY A 68 0.46 12.92 21.44
CA GLY A 68 -0.29 12.63 20.23
C GLY A 68 -0.64 13.87 19.42
N THR A 69 0.25 14.85 19.39
CA THR A 69 0.03 16.16 18.73
C THR A 69 1.02 16.40 17.61
N LEU A 70 0.67 17.29 16.67
CA LEU A 70 1.52 17.70 15.56
C LEU A 70 2.84 18.31 16.06
N ARG A 71 2.76 19.19 17.07
CA ARG A 71 3.95 19.84 17.66
C ARG A 71 4.92 18.83 18.28
N ALA A 72 4.42 17.77 18.88
CA ALA A 72 5.24 16.74 19.51
C ALA A 72 6.03 15.89 18.51
N ILE A 73 5.68 15.93 17.21
CA ILE A 73 6.42 15.24 16.15
C ILE A 73 7.66 16.03 15.71
N GLU A 74 7.64 17.36 15.75
CA GLU A 74 8.72 18.21 15.23
C GLU A 74 10.13 17.78 15.71
N PRO A 75 10.38 17.52 17.02
CA PRO A 75 11.69 17.10 17.50
C PRO A 75 12.21 15.79 16.90
N HIS A 76 11.33 14.99 16.29
CA HIS A 76 11.70 13.70 15.70
C HIS A 76 12.07 13.76 14.21
N LEU A 77 11.84 14.91 13.54
CA LEU A 77 12.08 15.05 12.09
C LEU A 77 13.54 14.82 11.70
N ALA A 78 14.49 15.41 12.46
CA ALA A 78 15.93 15.18 12.22
C ALA A 78 16.32 13.70 12.36
N ARG A 79 15.71 12.98 13.33
CA ARG A 79 15.89 11.52 13.50
C ARG A 79 15.36 10.76 12.28
N LEU A 80 14.16 11.09 11.78
CA LEU A 80 13.60 10.46 10.59
C LEU A 80 14.47 10.74 9.36
N LYS A 81 14.95 11.95 9.18
CA LYS A 81 15.90 12.28 8.11
C LYS A 81 17.19 11.49 8.23
N SER A 82 17.76 11.37 9.41
CA SER A 82 18.98 10.59 9.66
C SER A 82 18.76 9.08 9.43
N LEU A 83 17.53 8.58 9.60
CA LEU A 83 17.15 7.21 9.26
C LEU A 83 17.17 6.96 7.73
N GLY A 84 17.12 8.03 6.93
CA GLY A 84 17.07 7.96 5.46
C GLY A 84 15.66 8.13 4.90
N VAL A 85 14.73 8.64 5.69
CA VAL A 85 13.38 9.00 5.21
C VAL A 85 13.45 10.24 4.33
N ASP A 86 12.66 10.27 3.27
CA ASP A 86 12.54 11.44 2.38
C ASP A 86 11.15 12.07 2.44
N VAL A 87 10.15 11.27 2.73
CA VAL A 87 8.74 11.67 2.74
C VAL A 87 8.10 11.22 4.05
N ILE A 88 7.46 12.14 4.76
CA ILE A 88 6.52 11.80 5.82
C ILE A 88 5.10 11.86 5.27
N TRP A 89 4.35 10.77 5.47
CA TRP A 89 2.92 10.72 5.22
C TRP A 89 2.21 10.85 6.58
N LEU A 90 1.53 11.98 6.77
CA LEU A 90 0.70 12.22 7.95
C LEU A 90 -0.66 11.56 7.76
N MET A 91 -1.05 10.62 8.61
CA MET A 91 -2.42 10.11 8.69
C MET A 91 -3.40 11.28 8.87
N PRO A 92 -4.72 11.12 8.61
CA PRO A 92 -5.65 12.25 8.56
C PRO A 92 -5.56 13.14 9.80
N VAL A 93 -5.43 14.44 9.57
CA VAL A 93 -5.28 15.48 10.61
C VAL A 93 -6.55 16.29 10.82
N GLN A 94 -7.58 16.05 10.00
CA GLN A 94 -8.84 16.77 9.99
C GLN A 94 -9.71 16.39 11.21
N PRO A 95 -10.68 17.27 11.60
CA PRO A 95 -11.63 16.98 12.65
C PRO A 95 -12.47 15.73 12.36
N ILE A 96 -12.71 14.94 13.42
CA ILE A 96 -13.41 13.67 13.34
C ILE A 96 -14.87 13.86 13.71
N GLY A 97 -15.79 13.25 12.92
CA GLY A 97 -17.24 13.25 13.19
C GLY A 97 -17.59 12.66 14.56
N ARG A 98 -18.75 13.06 15.07
CA ARG A 98 -19.31 12.58 16.34
C ARG A 98 -20.48 11.65 16.16
N LYS A 99 -21.24 11.83 15.08
CA LYS A 99 -22.41 10.99 14.79
C LYS A 99 -21.95 9.59 14.38
N ASN A 100 -22.48 8.57 15.03
CA ASN A 100 -22.12 7.16 14.86
C ASN A 100 -20.63 6.85 15.14
N ARG A 101 -19.95 7.70 15.90
CA ARG A 101 -18.52 7.55 16.22
C ARG A 101 -18.22 6.19 16.82
N LYS A 102 -17.22 5.51 16.28
CA LYS A 102 -16.68 4.25 16.83
C LYS A 102 -15.62 4.55 17.89
N GLY A 103 -15.66 3.88 19.03
CA GLY A 103 -14.74 4.09 20.16
C GLY A 103 -14.78 5.50 20.75
N VAL A 104 -13.79 5.85 21.56
CA VAL A 104 -13.75 7.13 22.27
C VAL A 104 -13.33 8.28 21.35
N MET A 105 -12.26 8.06 20.56
CA MET A 105 -11.67 9.11 19.72
C MET A 105 -12.15 9.09 18.27
N GLY A 106 -12.83 8.01 17.84
CA GLY A 106 -13.32 7.85 16.47
C GLY A 106 -12.24 7.47 15.44
N SER A 107 -12.71 7.18 14.24
CA SER A 107 -11.88 6.92 13.10
C SER A 107 -11.19 8.19 12.61
N TYR A 108 -9.90 8.13 12.31
CA TYR A 108 -9.17 9.20 11.60
C TYR A 108 -9.81 9.56 10.26
N TYR A 109 -10.48 8.58 9.64
CA TYR A 109 -11.07 8.68 8.29
C TYR A 109 -12.53 9.18 8.31
N SER A 110 -13.11 9.45 9.49
CA SER A 110 -14.45 10.03 9.60
C SER A 110 -14.37 11.57 9.62
N ILE A 111 -14.12 12.17 8.44
CA ILE A 111 -13.83 13.61 8.29
C ILE A 111 -15.09 14.43 8.46
N SER A 112 -15.07 15.43 9.36
CA SER A 112 -16.17 16.37 9.55
C SER A 112 -15.90 17.79 9.03
N ASP A 113 -14.66 18.12 8.66
CA ASP A 113 -14.27 19.37 8.00
C ASP A 113 -12.96 19.15 7.25
N TYR A 114 -12.95 19.36 5.94
CA TYR A 114 -11.79 19.12 5.09
C TYR A 114 -10.66 20.13 5.24
N THR A 115 -10.93 21.34 5.75
CA THR A 115 -10.01 22.49 5.77
C THR A 115 -9.60 22.92 7.17
N ALA A 116 -9.86 22.09 8.17
CA ALA A 116 -9.51 22.34 9.57
C ALA A 116 -8.56 21.27 10.13
N ILE A 117 -7.88 21.60 11.21
CA ILE A 117 -7.09 20.66 12.02
C ILE A 117 -7.96 20.15 13.18
N ASN A 118 -7.89 18.85 13.44
CA ASN A 118 -8.48 18.23 14.62
C ASN A 118 -7.89 18.88 15.88
N PRO A 119 -8.74 19.50 16.74
CA PRO A 119 -8.24 20.16 17.96
C PRO A 119 -7.48 19.24 18.92
N GLU A 120 -7.71 17.90 18.85
CA GLU A 120 -6.94 16.92 19.61
C GLU A 120 -5.49 16.80 19.16
N LEU A 121 -5.19 17.16 17.89
CA LEU A 121 -3.85 17.10 17.31
C LEU A 121 -3.12 18.45 17.39
N GLY A 122 -3.85 19.56 17.57
CA GLY A 122 -3.29 20.90 17.61
C GLY A 122 -4.07 21.92 16.81
N THR A 123 -3.38 22.93 16.31
CA THR A 123 -3.92 24.05 15.53
C THR A 123 -3.31 24.07 14.12
N MET A 124 -3.85 24.91 13.24
CA MET A 124 -3.26 25.16 11.91
C MET A 124 -1.81 25.71 12.04
N ALA A 125 -1.55 26.56 13.03
CA ALA A 125 -0.21 27.06 13.28
C ALA A 125 0.78 25.95 13.71
N ASP A 126 0.31 24.92 14.43
CA ASP A 126 1.13 23.75 14.76
C ASP A 126 1.40 22.88 13.51
N PHE A 127 0.43 22.77 12.62
CA PHE A 127 0.60 22.07 11.33
C PHE A 127 1.60 22.81 10.43
N ASP A 128 1.46 24.13 10.28
CA ASP A 128 2.39 24.96 9.49
C ASP A 128 3.83 24.89 10.04
N SER A 129 3.97 24.90 11.38
CA SER A 129 5.26 24.71 12.02
C SER A 129 5.89 23.38 11.70
N LEU A 130 5.12 22.28 11.79
CA LEU A 130 5.57 20.92 11.47
C LEU A 130 5.99 20.80 10.00
N VAL A 131 5.18 21.29 9.06
CA VAL A 131 5.49 21.24 7.61
C VAL A 131 6.74 22.06 7.31
N ALA A 132 6.84 23.29 7.85
CA ALA A 132 8.03 24.12 7.69
C ALA A 132 9.27 23.47 8.29
N ALA A 133 9.16 22.80 9.45
CA ALA A 133 10.25 22.05 10.05
C ALA A 133 10.67 20.86 9.19
N ALA A 134 9.71 20.10 8.66
CA ALA A 134 9.97 18.98 7.76
C ALA A 134 10.73 19.45 6.50
N HIS A 135 10.29 20.54 5.89
CA HIS A 135 10.97 21.11 4.72
C HIS A 135 12.40 21.60 5.04
N ARG A 136 12.64 22.18 6.23
CA ARG A 136 14.01 22.56 6.67
C ARG A 136 14.93 21.36 6.81
N GLU A 137 14.40 20.21 7.25
CA GLU A 137 15.15 18.94 7.29
C GLU A 137 15.28 18.27 5.91
N GLY A 138 14.71 18.85 4.85
CA GLY A 138 14.69 18.27 3.50
C GLY A 138 13.77 17.06 3.37
N LEU A 139 12.72 16.99 4.19
CA LEU A 139 11.63 16.02 4.09
C LEU A 139 10.48 16.61 3.27
N LYS A 140 9.79 15.75 2.52
CA LYS A 140 8.51 16.06 1.87
C LYS A 140 7.35 15.61 2.75
N VAL A 141 6.20 16.26 2.59
CA VAL A 141 5.02 15.99 3.41
C VAL A 141 3.85 15.58 2.51
N LEU A 142 3.34 14.37 2.69
CA LEU A 142 2.05 13.94 2.13
C LEU A 142 0.98 13.99 3.21
N LEU A 143 -0.17 14.55 2.86
CA LEU A 143 -1.36 14.54 3.70
C LEU A 143 -2.26 13.39 3.30
N ASP A 144 -2.75 12.63 4.28
CA ASP A 144 -3.81 11.65 4.03
C ASP A 144 -5.10 12.36 3.66
N TRP A 145 -5.69 11.99 2.55
CA TRP A 145 -6.87 12.59 1.98
C TRP A 145 -7.99 11.57 1.84
N VAL A 146 -9.15 11.85 2.42
CA VAL A 146 -10.29 10.93 2.46
C VAL A 146 -11.38 11.41 1.49
N PRO A 147 -11.32 11.03 0.20
CA PRO A 147 -12.25 11.56 -0.80
C PRO A 147 -13.53 10.74 -0.96
N ASN A 148 -13.51 9.46 -0.56
CA ASN A 148 -14.61 8.53 -0.82
C ASN A 148 -15.86 8.84 0.03
N HIS A 149 -15.67 9.41 1.22
CA HIS A 149 -16.72 9.58 2.21
C HIS A 149 -16.45 10.73 3.17
N THR A 150 -17.47 11.11 3.95
CA THR A 150 -17.36 12.02 5.09
C THR A 150 -17.97 11.41 6.34
N ALA A 151 -17.78 12.06 7.48
CA ALA A 151 -18.59 11.78 8.66
C ALA A 151 -20.07 12.05 8.39
N PHE A 152 -20.98 11.37 9.13
CA PHE A 152 -22.44 11.59 9.03
C PHE A 152 -22.92 12.93 9.61
N ASP A 153 -22.06 13.68 10.26
CA ASP A 153 -22.31 15.04 10.76
C ASP A 153 -21.46 16.11 10.04
N HIS A 154 -20.86 15.78 8.90
CA HIS A 154 -20.24 16.75 8.03
C HIS A 154 -21.31 17.77 7.55
N PRO A 155 -21.01 19.09 7.52
CA PRO A 155 -21.99 20.12 7.09
C PRO A 155 -22.62 19.85 5.72
N TRP A 156 -21.89 19.24 4.79
CA TRP A 156 -22.42 18.89 3.46
C TRP A 156 -23.62 17.96 3.51
N ILE A 157 -23.78 17.11 4.54
CA ILE A 157 -24.95 16.22 4.69
C ILE A 157 -26.27 17.02 4.72
N THR A 158 -26.26 18.21 5.32
CA THR A 158 -27.44 19.06 5.44
C THR A 158 -27.51 20.15 4.37
N GLN A 159 -26.36 20.65 3.91
CA GLN A 159 -26.26 21.74 2.95
C GLN A 159 -26.37 21.25 1.49
N HIS A 160 -25.87 20.05 1.20
CA HIS A 160 -25.71 19.49 -0.15
C HIS A 160 -26.03 18.00 -0.15
N ARG A 161 -27.29 17.66 0.12
CA ARG A 161 -27.70 16.25 0.23
C ARG A 161 -27.50 15.47 -1.06
N ASP A 162 -27.59 16.11 -2.20
CA ASP A 162 -27.32 15.57 -3.53
C ASP A 162 -25.84 15.23 -3.79
N TRP A 163 -24.95 15.63 -2.89
CA TRP A 163 -23.53 15.22 -2.90
C TRP A 163 -23.30 13.83 -2.29
N TYR A 164 -24.34 13.19 -1.79
CA TYR A 164 -24.24 11.86 -1.17
C TYR A 164 -25.04 10.82 -1.94
N VAL A 165 -24.55 9.58 -1.91
CA VAL A 165 -25.29 8.44 -2.44
C VAL A 165 -26.45 8.12 -1.49
N THR A 166 -27.66 8.00 -2.04
CA THR A 166 -28.88 7.74 -1.27
C THR A 166 -29.61 6.50 -1.79
N ARG A 167 -30.35 5.82 -0.89
CA ARG A 167 -31.33 4.82 -1.26
C ARG A 167 -32.58 5.49 -1.84
N ALA A 168 -33.49 4.67 -2.38
CA ALA A 168 -34.75 5.16 -2.94
C ALA A 168 -35.63 5.93 -1.94
N ASP A 169 -35.51 5.64 -0.64
CA ASP A 169 -36.21 6.34 0.45
C ASP A 169 -35.50 7.64 0.86
N GLY A 170 -34.43 8.02 0.18
CA GLY A 170 -33.63 9.20 0.49
C GLY A 170 -32.61 9.03 1.63
N THR A 171 -32.47 7.84 2.21
CA THR A 171 -31.46 7.57 3.24
C THR A 171 -30.05 7.56 2.64
N VAL A 172 -29.13 8.35 3.22
CA VAL A 172 -27.70 8.32 2.84
C VAL A 172 -27.12 6.97 3.26
N ILE A 173 -26.34 6.34 2.37
CA ILE A 173 -25.72 5.05 2.63
C ILE A 173 -24.36 5.20 3.35
N ASN A 174 -23.93 4.12 4.00
CA ASN A 174 -22.54 4.00 4.48
C ASN A 174 -21.59 3.97 3.27
N ALA A 175 -20.35 4.38 3.51
CA ALA A 175 -19.32 4.28 2.50
C ALA A 175 -19.07 2.83 2.05
N ARG A 176 -18.69 2.68 0.79
CA ARG A 176 -18.27 1.43 0.17
C ARG A 176 -16.76 1.34 0.04
N ASP A 177 -16.28 0.11 -0.18
CA ASP A 177 -14.86 -0.15 -0.42
C ASP A 177 -14.43 0.24 -1.87
N ASN A 178 -13.15 -0.06 -2.20
CA ASN A 178 -12.58 0.23 -3.52
C ASN A 178 -13.31 -0.47 -4.68
N GLU A 179 -13.97 -1.58 -4.42
CA GLU A 179 -14.70 -2.41 -5.39
C GLU A 179 -16.21 -2.07 -5.42
N GLY A 180 -16.65 -1.15 -4.55
CA GLY A 180 -18.04 -0.72 -4.44
C GLY A 180 -18.92 -1.67 -3.62
N HIS A 181 -18.34 -2.53 -2.78
CA HIS A 181 -19.09 -3.40 -1.88
C HIS A 181 -19.53 -2.64 -0.62
N ASP A 182 -20.69 -3.01 -0.10
CA ASP A 182 -21.19 -2.49 1.18
C ASP A 182 -20.22 -2.87 2.32
N THR A 183 -19.92 -1.91 3.20
CA THR A 183 -19.03 -2.08 4.34
C THR A 183 -19.77 -1.95 5.67
N ASP A 184 -19.08 -2.33 6.77
CA ASP A 184 -19.50 -2.05 8.13
C ASP A 184 -19.05 -0.68 8.66
N TRP A 185 -18.61 0.24 7.78
CA TRP A 185 -18.17 1.58 8.14
C TRP A 185 -19.36 2.51 8.44
N THR A 186 -20.02 2.23 9.55
CA THR A 186 -21.29 2.87 9.93
C THR A 186 -21.15 4.33 10.38
N ASP A 187 -19.94 4.81 10.53
CA ASP A 187 -19.60 6.18 10.96
C ASP A 187 -19.30 7.13 9.79
N VAL A 188 -19.34 6.65 8.53
CA VAL A 188 -19.04 7.44 7.34
C VAL A 188 -20.06 7.26 6.22
N ALA A 189 -20.31 8.35 5.48
CA ALA A 189 -21.33 8.51 4.44
C ALA A 189 -20.70 8.65 3.06
N GLU A 190 -21.14 7.85 2.10
CA GLU A 190 -20.60 7.80 0.74
C GLU A 190 -20.90 9.06 -0.09
N LEU A 191 -19.88 9.61 -0.75
CA LEU A 191 -19.98 10.76 -1.61
C LEU A 191 -20.38 10.38 -3.06
N ASN A 192 -21.18 11.23 -3.70
CA ASN A 192 -21.70 11.04 -5.06
C ASN A 192 -20.89 11.84 -6.08
N TYR A 193 -19.84 11.25 -6.63
CA TYR A 193 -19.02 11.88 -7.67
C TYR A 193 -19.72 12.06 -9.03
N GLY A 194 -20.96 11.64 -9.19
CA GLY A 194 -21.83 12.07 -10.29
C GLY A 194 -22.18 13.56 -10.24
N ASN A 195 -22.05 14.21 -9.07
CA ASN A 195 -22.35 15.63 -8.89
C ASN A 195 -21.11 16.51 -9.18
N PRO A 196 -21.15 17.40 -10.19
CA PRO A 196 -20.01 18.23 -10.55
C PRO A 196 -19.65 19.28 -9.49
N ALA A 197 -20.60 19.73 -8.67
CA ALA A 197 -20.34 20.69 -7.61
C ALA A 197 -19.54 20.04 -6.46
N LEU A 198 -19.83 18.77 -6.13
CA LEU A 198 -19.01 17.99 -5.21
C LEU A 198 -17.57 17.87 -5.73
N ARG A 199 -17.40 17.50 -7.01
CA ARG A 199 -16.06 17.37 -7.61
C ARG A 199 -15.25 18.65 -7.45
N GLN A 200 -15.87 19.81 -7.74
CA GLN A 200 -15.20 21.10 -7.60
C GLN A 200 -14.86 21.41 -6.14
N ALA A 201 -15.79 21.20 -5.21
CA ALA A 201 -15.55 21.42 -3.78
C ALA A 201 -14.41 20.55 -3.23
N MET A 202 -14.33 19.29 -3.67
CA MET A 202 -13.25 18.37 -3.27
C MET A 202 -11.89 18.83 -3.82
N ILE A 203 -11.83 19.27 -5.09
CA ILE A 203 -10.60 19.84 -5.68
C ILE A 203 -10.19 21.12 -4.94
N ASP A 204 -11.15 21.99 -4.63
CA ASP A 204 -10.87 23.25 -3.92
C ASP A 204 -10.34 23.00 -2.50
N ALA A 205 -10.87 22.00 -1.80
CA ALA A 205 -10.37 21.60 -0.49
C ALA A 205 -8.94 21.03 -0.58
N MET A 206 -8.63 20.21 -1.58
CA MET A 206 -7.24 19.73 -1.81
C MET A 206 -6.31 20.90 -2.17
N ARG A 207 -6.76 21.81 -3.03
CA ARG A 207 -5.99 23.02 -3.40
C ARG A 207 -5.67 23.86 -2.17
N TRP A 208 -6.63 24.02 -1.26
CA TRP A 208 -6.46 24.76 -0.03
C TRP A 208 -5.26 24.27 0.79
N TRP A 209 -5.07 22.93 0.90
CA TRP A 209 -3.91 22.37 1.61
C TRP A 209 -2.58 22.57 0.88
N LEU A 210 -2.58 22.65 -0.47
CA LEU A 210 -1.36 23.01 -1.21
C LEU A 210 -0.97 24.47 -0.99
N GLU A 211 -1.97 25.38 -0.95
CA GLU A 211 -1.78 26.82 -0.86
C GLU A 211 -1.50 27.29 0.58
N HIS A 212 -2.20 26.72 1.56
CA HIS A 212 -2.14 27.14 2.97
C HIS A 212 -1.36 26.16 3.85
N GLY A 213 -1.54 24.87 3.65
CA GLY A 213 -0.82 23.84 4.40
C GLY A 213 0.55 23.50 3.82
N HIS A 214 0.86 23.96 2.62
CA HIS A 214 2.15 23.80 1.93
C HIS A 214 2.60 22.34 1.77
N VAL A 215 1.68 21.38 1.78
CA VAL A 215 1.99 19.95 1.59
C VAL A 215 2.51 19.67 0.18
N ASP A 216 3.31 18.60 0.01
CA ASP A 216 3.91 18.25 -1.27
C ASP A 216 3.05 17.28 -2.09
N GLY A 217 1.95 16.79 -1.49
CA GLY A 217 1.02 15.90 -2.16
C GLY A 217 0.09 15.18 -1.19
N PHE A 218 -0.53 14.12 -1.69
CA PHE A 218 -1.58 13.40 -0.97
C PHE A 218 -1.41 11.88 -1.07
N ARG A 219 -1.73 11.19 0.01
CA ARG A 219 -2.17 9.79 -0.03
C ARG A 219 -3.69 9.79 -0.03
N CYS A 220 -4.30 9.19 -1.03
CA CYS A 220 -5.76 9.23 -1.21
C CYS A 220 -6.37 7.90 -0.78
N ASP A 221 -7.16 7.97 0.28
CA ASP A 221 -7.90 6.87 0.90
C ASP A 221 -8.99 6.35 -0.03
N VAL A 222 -9.18 5.01 -0.08
CA VAL A 222 -10.19 4.35 -0.93
C VAL A 222 -10.24 4.94 -2.35
N ALA A 223 -9.07 5.18 -2.94
CA ALA A 223 -8.97 5.87 -4.23
C ALA A 223 -9.62 5.12 -5.39
N GLY A 224 -9.74 3.79 -5.30
CA GLY A 224 -10.43 2.95 -6.28
C GLY A 224 -11.94 3.14 -6.30
N GLY A 225 -12.54 3.55 -5.19
CA GLY A 225 -13.96 3.88 -5.08
C GLY A 225 -14.35 5.22 -5.71
N VAL A 226 -13.37 6.06 -6.05
CA VAL A 226 -13.57 7.38 -6.66
C VAL A 226 -13.28 7.34 -8.17
N PRO A 227 -14.12 7.92 -9.04
CA PRO A 227 -13.96 7.82 -10.49
C PRO A 227 -12.61 8.32 -11.01
N LEU A 228 -11.98 7.58 -11.93
CA LEU A 228 -10.68 7.92 -12.51
C LEU A 228 -10.69 9.29 -13.22
N ASP A 229 -11.76 9.65 -13.91
CA ASP A 229 -11.90 10.94 -14.59
C ASP A 229 -11.89 12.12 -13.61
N PHE A 230 -12.43 11.94 -12.40
CA PHE A 230 -12.27 12.92 -11.32
C PHE A 230 -10.79 13.06 -10.91
N TRP A 231 -10.09 11.95 -10.74
CA TRP A 231 -8.67 11.99 -10.37
C TRP A 231 -7.81 12.68 -11.43
N MET A 232 -8.08 12.42 -12.70
CA MET A 232 -7.40 13.11 -13.81
C MET A 232 -7.67 14.61 -13.78
N GLN A 233 -8.91 15.03 -13.55
CA GLN A 233 -9.30 16.44 -13.38
C GLN A 233 -8.58 17.04 -12.16
N ALA A 234 -8.68 16.39 -11.01
CA ALA A 234 -8.09 16.87 -9.77
C ALA A 234 -6.56 17.08 -9.93
N ARG A 235 -5.84 16.07 -10.45
CA ARG A 235 -4.39 16.20 -10.69
C ARG A 235 -4.07 17.37 -11.62
N ALA A 236 -4.82 17.54 -12.71
CA ALA A 236 -4.57 18.64 -13.65
C ALA A 236 -4.72 20.01 -12.99
N GLU A 237 -5.75 20.18 -12.13
CA GLU A 237 -5.97 21.45 -11.41
C GLU A 237 -4.92 21.67 -10.30
N LEU A 238 -4.62 20.64 -9.52
CA LEU A 238 -3.68 20.74 -8.41
C LEU A 238 -2.24 20.99 -8.88
N ARG A 239 -1.83 20.44 -10.03
CA ARG A 239 -0.50 20.70 -10.60
C ARG A 239 -0.30 22.13 -11.08
N LYS A 240 -1.36 22.92 -11.29
CA LYS A 240 -1.22 24.36 -11.54
C LYS A 240 -0.68 25.11 -10.32
N VAL A 241 -0.98 24.63 -9.11
CA VAL A 241 -0.50 25.17 -7.85
C VAL A 241 0.86 24.58 -7.47
N ARG A 242 0.97 23.24 -7.59
CA ARG A 242 2.20 22.51 -7.25
C ARG A 242 2.64 21.63 -8.44
N PRO A 243 3.53 22.13 -9.28
CA PRO A 243 3.99 21.36 -10.47
C PRO A 243 4.66 20.02 -10.16
N ASP A 244 5.31 19.90 -8.99
CA ASP A 244 5.96 18.70 -8.47
C ASP A 244 5.07 17.89 -7.48
N LEU A 245 3.74 18.06 -7.59
CA LEU A 245 2.74 17.32 -6.81
C LEU A 245 2.97 15.80 -6.91
N PHE A 246 2.93 15.12 -5.76
CA PHE A 246 2.97 13.66 -5.68
C PHE A 246 1.64 13.11 -5.17
N MET A 247 1.12 12.09 -5.84
CA MET A 247 -0.15 11.46 -5.48
C MET A 247 0.03 9.95 -5.33
N LEU A 248 -0.37 9.43 -4.17
CA LEU A 248 -0.41 8.00 -3.82
C LEU A 248 -1.87 7.56 -3.68
N ALA A 249 -2.28 6.55 -4.46
CA ALA A 249 -3.60 5.95 -4.37
C ALA A 249 -3.60 4.73 -3.45
N GLU A 250 -4.50 4.69 -2.48
CA GLU A 250 -4.83 3.45 -1.78
C GLU A 250 -5.76 2.60 -2.65
N ALA A 251 -5.17 1.95 -3.60
CA ALA A 251 -5.80 0.97 -4.49
C ALA A 251 -4.72 0.23 -5.28
N GLU A 252 -5.04 -0.93 -5.80
CA GLU A 252 -4.14 -1.71 -6.66
C GLU A 252 -4.71 -1.84 -8.08
N ASP A 253 -5.04 -0.70 -8.69
CA ASP A 253 -5.57 -0.60 -10.04
C ASP A 253 -4.55 0.09 -10.98
N PRO A 254 -4.03 -0.57 -12.03
CA PRO A 254 -3.05 0.02 -12.95
C PRO A 254 -3.59 1.25 -13.68
N ARG A 255 -4.91 1.37 -13.87
CA ARG A 255 -5.54 2.52 -14.53
C ARG A 255 -5.32 3.83 -13.76
N LEU A 256 -5.19 3.74 -12.44
CA LEU A 256 -4.96 4.92 -11.58
C LEU A 256 -3.64 5.62 -11.88
N HIS A 257 -2.66 4.94 -12.50
CA HIS A 257 -1.42 5.59 -12.94
C HIS A 257 -1.60 6.66 -14.03
N ALA A 258 -2.80 6.82 -14.58
CA ALA A 258 -3.16 8.01 -15.37
C ALA A 258 -3.27 9.30 -14.52
N ALA A 259 -3.42 9.18 -13.20
CA ALA A 259 -3.58 10.30 -12.28
C ALA A 259 -2.67 10.24 -11.04
N PHE A 260 -2.12 9.10 -10.71
CA PHE A 260 -1.32 8.87 -9.50
C PHE A 260 0.10 8.45 -9.84
N ASP A 261 1.06 8.96 -9.09
CA ASP A 261 2.47 8.55 -9.18
C ASP A 261 2.65 7.13 -8.67
N MET A 262 1.89 6.74 -7.65
CA MET A 262 2.05 5.48 -6.95
C MET A 262 0.71 4.85 -6.58
N THR A 263 0.67 3.51 -6.60
CA THR A 263 -0.43 2.70 -6.08
C THR A 263 0.08 1.71 -5.05
N TYR A 264 -0.80 1.19 -4.20
CA TYR A 264 -0.47 0.15 -3.22
C TYR A 264 -0.10 -1.17 -3.90
N GLY A 265 0.72 -1.97 -3.24
CA GLY A 265 1.07 -3.34 -3.62
C GLY A 265 0.48 -4.35 -2.62
N TRP A 266 -0.84 -4.36 -2.46
CA TRP A 266 -1.55 -5.23 -1.53
C TRP A 266 -1.31 -6.70 -1.82
N GLU A 267 -1.32 -7.09 -3.09
CA GLU A 267 -1.08 -8.48 -3.48
C GLU A 267 0.31 -8.96 -3.04
N LEU A 268 1.36 -8.13 -3.20
CA LEU A 268 2.69 -8.48 -2.70
C LEU A 268 2.71 -8.57 -1.18
N HIS A 269 2.04 -7.65 -0.49
CA HIS A 269 1.94 -7.69 0.96
C HIS A 269 1.33 -9.01 1.45
N HIS A 270 0.21 -9.44 0.88
CA HIS A 270 -0.43 -10.72 1.22
C HIS A 270 0.46 -11.91 0.88
N LEU A 271 1.07 -11.91 -0.31
CA LEU A 271 2.00 -12.97 -0.74
C LEU A 271 3.22 -13.07 0.20
N LEU A 272 3.78 -11.94 0.64
CA LEU A 272 4.89 -11.91 1.59
C LEU A 272 4.51 -12.51 2.95
N ASN A 273 3.32 -12.18 3.46
CA ASN A 273 2.79 -12.81 4.68
C ASN A 273 2.69 -14.33 4.53
N ASP A 274 2.20 -14.81 3.38
CA ASP A 274 2.06 -16.25 3.12
C ASP A 274 3.43 -16.94 2.93
N VAL A 275 4.37 -16.31 2.24
CA VAL A 275 5.75 -16.82 2.09
C VAL A 275 6.46 -16.85 3.45
N ALA A 276 6.35 -15.79 4.24
CA ALA A 276 6.95 -15.73 5.56
C ALA A 276 6.46 -16.83 6.49
N ARG A 277 5.16 -17.18 6.40
CA ARG A 277 4.53 -18.27 7.18
C ARG A 277 4.72 -19.67 6.57
N GLY A 278 5.34 -19.80 5.41
CA GLY A 278 5.47 -21.08 4.69
C GLY A 278 4.20 -21.61 4.05
N LYS A 279 3.14 -20.80 3.93
CA LYS A 279 1.91 -21.17 3.23
C LYS A 279 2.07 -21.14 1.70
N ARG A 280 2.99 -20.33 1.19
CA ARG A 280 3.38 -20.23 -0.20
C ARG A 280 4.89 -20.41 -0.33
N SER A 281 5.33 -21.00 -1.43
CA SER A 281 6.77 -21.09 -1.74
C SER A 281 7.33 -19.73 -2.16
N ALA A 282 8.59 -19.45 -1.84
CA ALA A 282 9.26 -18.21 -2.24
C ALA A 282 9.32 -18.03 -3.77
N PRO A 283 9.51 -19.08 -4.60
CA PRO A 283 9.37 -18.98 -6.06
C PRO A 283 8.01 -18.47 -6.58
N ALA A 284 6.94 -18.47 -5.77
CA ALA A 284 5.67 -17.85 -6.16
C ALA A 284 5.80 -16.34 -6.45
N LEU A 285 6.85 -15.69 -5.90
CA LEU A 285 7.22 -14.31 -6.21
C LEU A 285 7.54 -14.09 -7.68
N ASP A 286 8.10 -15.10 -8.39
CA ASP A 286 8.39 -14.98 -9.82
C ASP A 286 7.11 -14.80 -10.65
N ALA A 287 6.07 -15.60 -10.37
CA ALA A 287 4.78 -15.48 -11.04
C ALA A 287 4.12 -14.12 -10.74
N TYR A 288 4.25 -13.63 -9.51
CA TYR A 288 3.77 -12.31 -9.13
C TYR A 288 4.47 -11.22 -9.96
N PHE A 289 5.82 -11.16 -9.96
CA PHE A 289 6.54 -10.11 -10.67
C PHE A 289 6.35 -10.19 -12.18
N ALA A 290 6.31 -11.38 -12.78
CA ALA A 290 6.02 -11.55 -14.20
C ALA A 290 4.63 -10.99 -14.58
N ARG A 291 3.62 -11.19 -13.72
CA ARG A 291 2.30 -10.61 -13.92
C ARG A 291 2.31 -9.08 -13.74
N GLN A 292 2.96 -8.57 -12.69
CA GLN A 292 3.08 -7.13 -12.47
C GLN A 292 3.72 -6.43 -13.67
N ASP A 293 4.74 -7.04 -14.28
CA ASP A 293 5.42 -6.53 -15.48
C ASP A 293 4.51 -6.43 -16.70
N SER A 294 3.47 -7.27 -16.79
CA SER A 294 2.50 -7.25 -17.88
C SER A 294 1.35 -6.26 -17.65
N VAL A 295 1.10 -5.88 -16.41
CA VAL A 295 -0.08 -5.10 -15.99
C VAL A 295 0.27 -3.63 -15.71
N PHE A 296 1.38 -3.39 -15.01
CA PHE A 296 1.82 -2.04 -14.66
C PHE A 296 2.89 -1.54 -15.62
N GLY A 297 2.77 -0.28 -16.03
CA GLY A 297 3.81 0.39 -16.81
C GLY A 297 5.15 0.39 -16.06
N ARG A 298 6.25 0.45 -16.83
CA ARG A 298 7.62 0.42 -16.27
C ARG A 298 7.88 1.57 -15.29
N ASP A 299 7.20 2.70 -15.46
CA ASP A 299 7.36 3.89 -14.63
C ASP A 299 6.42 3.94 -13.41
N ALA A 300 5.53 2.97 -13.26
CA ALA A 300 4.62 2.89 -12.14
C ALA A 300 5.37 2.68 -10.82
N TYR A 301 5.14 3.56 -9.83
CA TYR A 301 5.64 3.36 -8.47
C TYR A 301 4.67 2.49 -7.69
N ARG A 302 5.21 1.60 -6.86
CA ARG A 302 4.43 0.70 -6.02
C ARG A 302 4.80 0.91 -4.56
N LEU A 303 3.80 1.15 -3.70
CA LEU A 303 4.00 1.17 -2.26
C LEU A 303 4.11 -0.27 -1.75
N TYR A 304 5.33 -0.70 -1.41
CA TYR A 304 5.55 -2.00 -0.80
C TYR A 304 5.93 -1.85 0.67
N PHE A 305 5.37 -2.70 1.49
CA PHE A 305 5.46 -2.59 2.94
C PHE A 305 5.28 -3.94 3.64
N THR A 306 5.73 -4.02 4.87
CA THR A 306 5.44 -5.14 5.79
C THR A 306 4.39 -4.77 6.83
N SER A 307 4.16 -3.48 7.06
CA SER A 307 3.11 -2.97 7.94
C SER A 307 2.68 -1.57 7.52
N ASN A 308 1.47 -1.18 7.90
CA ASN A 308 0.88 0.15 7.88
C ASN A 308 -0.11 0.28 9.05
N HIS A 309 -0.85 1.39 9.13
CA HIS A 309 -1.82 1.61 10.22
C HIS A 309 -2.93 0.56 10.26
N ASP A 310 -3.43 0.10 9.10
CA ASP A 310 -4.48 -0.92 9.02
C ASP A 310 -3.94 -2.29 9.41
N GLU A 311 -2.87 -2.73 8.77
CA GLU A 311 -2.28 -4.04 9.06
C GLU A 311 -1.91 -4.18 10.52
N ASN A 312 -1.28 -3.14 11.10
CA ASN A 312 -0.91 -3.16 12.51
C ASN A 312 -2.14 -3.24 13.43
N SER A 313 -3.18 -2.44 13.16
CA SER A 313 -4.34 -2.37 14.05
C SER A 313 -5.25 -3.60 13.93
N TRP A 314 -5.48 -4.09 12.70
CA TRP A 314 -6.48 -5.12 12.43
C TRP A 314 -5.90 -6.53 12.30
N ASN A 315 -4.74 -6.68 11.66
CA ASN A 315 -4.16 -7.97 11.32
C ASN A 315 -2.97 -8.37 12.21
N GLY A 316 -2.43 -7.42 12.98
CA GLY A 316 -1.32 -7.64 13.91
C GLY A 316 -0.04 -6.96 13.49
N SER A 317 0.90 -6.85 14.43
CA SER A 317 2.25 -6.36 14.13
C SER A 317 2.93 -7.23 13.05
N GLU A 318 3.93 -6.71 12.37
CA GLU A 318 4.68 -7.50 11.38
C GLU A 318 5.31 -8.75 12.01
N PHE A 319 5.69 -8.69 13.30
CA PHE A 319 6.25 -9.83 14.03
C PHE A 319 5.19 -10.89 14.36
N GLU A 320 3.92 -10.50 14.63
CA GLU A 320 2.81 -11.46 14.76
C GLU A 320 2.51 -12.15 13.43
N ARG A 321 2.61 -11.42 12.32
CA ARG A 321 2.27 -11.92 10.99
C ARG A 321 3.41 -12.69 10.32
N MET A 322 4.65 -12.26 10.46
CA MET A 322 5.80 -12.78 9.71
C MET A 322 6.87 -13.42 10.61
N GLY A 323 6.80 -13.24 11.93
CA GLY A 323 7.78 -13.79 12.88
C GLY A 323 9.20 -13.30 12.60
N ALA A 324 10.16 -14.21 12.59
CA ALA A 324 11.56 -13.92 12.28
C ALA A 324 11.79 -13.50 10.81
N ASN A 325 10.81 -13.74 9.94
CA ASN A 325 10.88 -13.39 8.52
C ASN A 325 10.48 -11.92 8.21
N ALA A 326 10.18 -11.09 9.22
CA ALA A 326 9.85 -9.68 9.01
C ALA A 326 10.97 -8.90 8.31
N GLN A 327 12.24 -9.10 8.71
CA GLN A 327 13.38 -8.42 8.08
C GLN A 327 13.63 -8.89 6.64
N PRO A 328 13.74 -10.19 6.29
CA PRO A 328 13.86 -10.63 4.90
C PRO A 328 12.69 -10.13 4.03
N ALA A 329 11.46 -10.10 4.56
CA ALA A 329 10.30 -9.57 3.85
C ALA A 329 10.45 -8.07 3.56
N PHE A 330 10.92 -7.27 4.52
CA PHE A 330 11.16 -5.85 4.30
C PHE A 330 12.33 -5.60 3.32
N VAL A 331 13.40 -6.41 3.37
CA VAL A 331 14.49 -6.34 2.37
C VAL A 331 13.93 -6.54 0.97
N LEU A 332 13.05 -7.53 0.77
CA LEU A 332 12.38 -7.72 -0.51
C LEU A 332 11.54 -6.49 -0.88
N ALA A 333 10.64 -6.06 0.00
CA ALA A 333 9.78 -4.91 -0.23
C ALA A 333 10.56 -3.64 -0.61
N ALA A 334 11.75 -3.43 -0.04
CA ALA A 334 12.59 -2.25 -0.30
C ALA A 334 13.43 -2.33 -1.58
N THR A 335 13.66 -3.53 -2.15
CA THR A 335 14.66 -3.73 -3.21
C THR A 335 14.10 -4.21 -4.54
N VAL A 336 12.85 -4.66 -4.59
CA VAL A 336 12.23 -5.12 -5.85
C VAL A 336 11.90 -3.95 -6.79
N ARG A 337 11.65 -4.27 -8.05
CA ARG A 337 11.32 -3.28 -9.07
C ARG A 337 10.03 -2.52 -8.74
N GLY A 338 10.02 -1.23 -9.05
CA GLY A 338 8.88 -0.33 -8.83
C GLY A 338 8.69 0.09 -7.37
N SER A 339 9.49 -0.45 -6.44
CA SER A 339 9.32 -0.21 -5.02
C SER A 339 9.68 1.20 -4.59
N MET A 340 8.72 1.90 -3.99
CA MET A 340 8.95 2.98 -3.03
C MET A 340 8.50 2.47 -1.66
N PRO A 341 9.44 2.07 -0.79
CA PRO A 341 9.09 1.35 0.42
C PRO A 341 8.47 2.27 1.47
N LEU A 342 7.52 1.70 2.24
CA LEU A 342 6.91 2.34 3.40
C LEU A 342 7.46 1.75 4.69
N LEU A 343 7.85 2.62 5.62
CA LEU A 343 8.08 2.30 7.01
C LEU A 343 6.95 2.91 7.86
N TYR A 344 6.26 2.09 8.64
CA TYR A 344 5.19 2.55 9.52
C TYR A 344 5.74 2.92 10.90
N THR A 345 5.10 3.89 11.55
CA THR A 345 5.36 4.37 12.91
C THR A 345 5.69 3.24 13.88
N GLY A 346 6.90 3.25 14.45
CA GLY A 346 7.34 2.32 15.48
C GLY A 346 8.00 1.03 14.97
N GLN A 347 8.00 0.74 13.66
CA GLN A 347 8.71 -0.44 13.14
C GLN A 347 10.21 -0.39 13.47
N GLU A 348 10.82 0.80 13.47
CA GLU A 348 12.24 1.00 13.76
C GLU A 348 12.62 0.71 15.23
N VAL A 349 11.64 0.56 16.10
CA VAL A 349 11.81 0.11 17.49
C VAL A 349 11.12 -1.22 17.77
N SER A 350 10.92 -2.01 16.72
CA SER A 350 10.33 -3.35 16.81
C SER A 350 8.94 -3.35 17.44
N LEU A 351 8.05 -2.47 17.02
CA LEU A 351 6.68 -2.41 17.54
C LEU A 351 5.98 -3.77 17.46
N ARG A 352 5.75 -4.41 18.61
CA ARG A 352 5.15 -5.76 18.71
C ARG A 352 3.71 -5.75 19.17
N LYS A 353 3.10 -4.58 19.33
CA LYS A 353 1.69 -4.47 19.71
C LYS A 353 0.86 -3.92 18.57
N ARG A 354 -0.43 -4.23 18.60
CA ARG A 354 -1.44 -3.60 17.75
C ARG A 354 -1.81 -2.26 18.36
N LEU A 355 -1.61 -1.17 17.65
CA LEU A 355 -2.07 0.14 18.08
C LEU A 355 -3.59 0.23 17.93
N ARG A 356 -4.27 0.69 18.98
CA ARG A 356 -5.73 0.78 18.99
C ARG A 356 -6.21 1.88 18.06
N PHE A 357 -7.04 1.52 17.08
CA PHE A 357 -7.44 2.41 15.99
C PHE A 357 -8.34 3.56 16.46
N PHE A 358 -9.32 3.27 17.32
CA PHE A 358 -10.32 4.24 17.77
C PHE A 358 -10.00 4.90 19.12
N GLU A 359 -8.84 4.63 19.67
CA GLU A 359 -8.45 5.03 21.02
C GLU A 359 -7.07 5.67 21.01
N LYS A 360 -6.76 6.42 22.08
CA LYS A 360 -5.37 6.82 22.34
C LYS A 360 -4.56 5.59 22.76
N ASP A 361 -3.48 5.39 22.08
CA ASP A 361 -2.44 4.42 22.41
C ASP A 361 -1.09 5.13 22.22
N THR A 362 0.04 4.47 22.44
CA THR A 362 1.36 5.08 22.24
C THR A 362 2.38 4.03 21.85
N VAL A 363 3.25 4.37 20.91
CA VAL A 363 4.42 3.56 20.58
C VAL A 363 5.38 3.57 21.76
N ASP A 364 5.89 2.39 22.10
CA ASP A 364 7.01 2.25 23.04
C ASP A 364 8.33 2.44 22.28
N TRP A 365 8.93 3.62 22.41
CA TRP A 365 10.18 3.96 21.76
C TRP A 365 11.43 3.34 22.42
N HIS A 366 11.27 2.59 23.52
CA HIS A 366 12.35 1.90 24.22
C HIS A 366 12.54 0.43 23.77
N GLY A 367 11.76 -0.01 22.79
CA GLY A 367 11.89 -1.34 22.21
C GLY A 367 13.25 -1.58 21.53
N PRO A 368 13.57 -2.85 21.18
CA PRO A 368 14.80 -3.17 20.48
C PRO A 368 14.91 -2.44 19.15
N SER A 369 15.99 -1.65 18.96
CA SER A 369 16.13 -0.79 17.80
C SER A 369 16.50 -1.56 16.53
N LEU A 370 15.67 -1.43 15.49
CA LEU A 370 15.96 -1.82 14.11
C LEU A 370 16.38 -0.62 13.25
N ALA A 371 16.57 0.57 13.84
CA ALA A 371 16.96 1.76 13.11
C ALA A 371 18.25 1.57 12.27
N PRO A 372 19.30 0.88 12.75
CA PRO A 372 20.48 0.61 11.91
C PRO A 372 20.18 -0.25 10.68
N PHE A 373 19.25 -1.19 10.79
CA PHE A 373 18.80 -2.03 9.66
C PHE A 373 18.07 -1.20 8.60
N TYR A 374 17.08 -0.41 9.00
CA TYR A 374 16.33 0.44 8.08
C TYR A 374 17.21 1.52 7.46
N HIS A 375 18.06 2.17 8.27
CA HIS A 375 19.04 3.13 7.76
C HIS A 375 19.94 2.52 6.68
N ALA A 376 20.46 1.32 6.89
CA ALA A 376 21.29 0.65 5.90
C ALA A 376 20.52 0.36 4.59
N LEU A 377 19.26 -0.06 4.65
CA LEU A 377 18.43 -0.30 3.47
C LEU A 377 18.08 0.99 2.72
N PHE A 378 17.77 2.06 3.44
CA PHE A 378 17.45 3.33 2.80
C PHE A 378 18.69 3.97 2.19
N ALA A 379 19.85 3.89 2.86
CA ALA A 379 21.14 4.29 2.29
C ALA A 379 21.51 3.48 1.04
N LEU A 380 21.20 2.17 1.03
CA LEU A 380 21.34 1.32 -0.17
C LEU A 380 20.52 1.85 -1.33
N LYS A 381 19.23 2.13 -1.09
CA LYS A 381 18.30 2.66 -2.12
C LYS A 381 18.76 4.01 -2.65
N HIS A 382 19.21 4.91 -1.79
CA HIS A 382 19.72 6.22 -2.20
C HIS A 382 21.00 6.12 -3.03
N ARG A 383 21.87 5.15 -2.70
CA ARG A 383 23.17 5.02 -3.36
C ARG A 383 23.10 4.33 -4.72
N HIS A 384 22.24 3.30 -4.86
CA HIS A 384 22.20 2.44 -6.03
C HIS A 384 21.12 2.85 -7.03
N GLN A 385 21.54 3.24 -8.24
CA GLN A 385 20.62 3.57 -9.34
C GLN A 385 19.73 2.37 -9.71
N ALA A 386 20.26 1.16 -9.59
CA ALA A 386 19.51 -0.07 -9.83
C ALA A 386 18.23 -0.15 -8.98
N LEU A 387 18.21 0.49 -7.82
CA LEU A 387 17.06 0.50 -6.89
C LEU A 387 16.18 1.76 -7.01
N ALA A 388 16.44 2.65 -7.96
CA ALA A 388 15.58 3.81 -8.17
C ALA A 388 14.15 3.39 -8.50
N ASN A 389 13.19 4.27 -8.17
CA ASN A 389 11.76 4.09 -8.44
C ASN A 389 11.46 4.24 -9.94
N GLY A 390 10.42 3.57 -10.41
CA GLY A 390 9.95 3.70 -11.78
C GLY A 390 10.96 3.29 -12.84
N ALA A 391 10.89 3.90 -14.01
CA ALA A 391 11.71 3.59 -15.20
C ALA A 391 13.20 3.91 -15.03
N GLU A 392 13.58 4.72 -14.04
CA GLU A 392 14.99 5.01 -13.76
C GLU A 392 15.70 3.87 -13.03
N GLY A 393 14.96 2.99 -12.37
CA GLY A 393 15.50 1.80 -11.73
C GLY A 393 16.00 0.76 -12.72
N GLY A 394 16.76 -0.19 -12.19
CA GLY A 394 17.30 -1.32 -12.95
C GLY A 394 16.25 -2.39 -13.25
N ASP A 395 16.55 -3.21 -14.24
CA ASP A 395 15.76 -4.42 -14.50
C ASP A 395 15.89 -5.39 -13.33
N GLN A 396 14.82 -6.14 -13.07
CA GLN A 396 14.83 -7.25 -12.12
C GLN A 396 14.92 -8.57 -12.88
N THR A 397 15.82 -9.43 -12.45
CA THR A 397 15.95 -10.79 -12.99
C THR A 397 16.03 -11.79 -11.84
N THR A 398 15.25 -12.85 -11.91
CA THR A 398 15.38 -13.97 -10.99
C THR A 398 16.69 -14.70 -11.21
N VAL A 399 17.37 -15.05 -10.14
CA VAL A 399 18.55 -15.91 -10.15
C VAL A 399 18.10 -17.30 -9.69
N HIS A 400 18.09 -18.26 -10.59
CA HIS A 400 17.57 -19.60 -10.32
C HIS A 400 18.47 -20.34 -9.30
N THR A 401 17.83 -20.93 -8.30
CA THR A 401 18.49 -21.72 -7.25
C THR A 401 17.81 -23.06 -7.06
N ALA A 402 18.58 -24.06 -6.67
CA ALA A 402 18.09 -25.37 -6.25
C ALA A 402 17.86 -25.47 -4.72
N ALA A 403 17.88 -24.36 -4.01
CA ALA A 403 17.84 -24.31 -2.53
C ALA A 403 16.44 -24.51 -1.93
N GLY A 404 15.45 -24.94 -2.73
CA GLY A 404 14.10 -25.28 -2.25
C GLY A 404 13.15 -24.10 -2.12
N ASP A 405 11.99 -24.39 -1.54
CA ASP A 405 10.80 -23.50 -1.57
C ASP A 405 10.89 -22.27 -0.66
N ARG A 406 11.91 -22.18 0.19
CA ARG A 406 12.07 -21.10 1.17
C ARG A 406 13.08 -20.03 0.76
N VAL A 407 13.74 -20.19 -0.40
CA VAL A 407 14.80 -19.29 -0.86
C VAL A 407 14.36 -18.55 -2.10
N TYR A 408 14.64 -17.26 -2.13
CA TYR A 408 14.41 -16.40 -3.28
C TYR A 408 15.64 -15.55 -3.57
N VAL A 409 16.15 -15.61 -4.80
CA VAL A 409 17.32 -14.83 -5.24
C VAL A 409 16.99 -14.06 -6.51
N PHE A 410 17.30 -12.78 -6.51
CA PHE A 410 17.12 -11.92 -7.69
C PHE A 410 18.23 -10.88 -7.80
N ALA A 411 18.38 -10.31 -8.98
CA ALA A 411 19.29 -9.21 -9.23
C ALA A 411 18.55 -8.01 -9.79
N ARG A 412 18.96 -6.81 -9.39
CA ARG A 412 18.59 -5.53 -9.97
C ARG A 412 19.82 -4.96 -10.68
N ALA A 413 19.67 -4.53 -11.91
CA ALA A 413 20.81 -4.04 -12.69
C ALA A 413 20.46 -2.80 -13.52
N ARG A 414 21.32 -1.77 -13.46
CA ARG A 414 21.26 -0.57 -14.29
C ARG A 414 22.68 -0.21 -14.76
N GLY A 415 23.02 -0.57 -15.99
CA GLY A 415 24.41 -0.45 -16.46
C GLY A 415 25.37 -1.29 -15.62
N SER A 416 26.40 -0.66 -15.07
CA SER A 416 27.36 -1.30 -14.17
C SER A 416 26.90 -1.41 -12.71
N ASP A 417 25.84 -0.69 -12.33
CA ASP A 417 25.30 -0.75 -10.98
C ASP A 417 24.40 -1.99 -10.82
N VAL A 418 24.80 -2.90 -9.95
CA VAL A 418 24.15 -4.20 -9.74
C VAL A 418 23.95 -4.48 -8.26
N VAL A 419 22.73 -4.85 -7.90
CA VAL A 419 22.37 -5.31 -6.55
C VAL A 419 21.79 -6.71 -6.66
N VAL A 420 22.45 -7.69 -6.00
CA VAL A 420 21.95 -9.06 -5.88
C VAL A 420 21.39 -9.24 -4.48
N VAL A 421 20.15 -9.73 -4.40
CA VAL A 421 19.43 -9.97 -3.15
C VAL A 421 19.13 -11.45 -3.05
N ALA A 422 19.56 -12.07 -1.95
CA ALA A 422 19.28 -13.47 -1.64
C ALA A 422 18.57 -13.55 -0.28
N LEU A 423 17.41 -14.19 -0.25
CA LEU A 423 16.51 -14.27 0.90
C LEU A 423 16.26 -15.72 1.28
N ASN A 424 16.30 -16.00 2.57
CA ASN A 424 15.96 -17.30 3.14
C ASN A 424 14.84 -17.13 4.19
N PHE A 425 13.67 -17.63 3.88
CA PHE A 425 12.50 -17.64 4.77
C PHE A 425 12.39 -18.94 5.59
N GLY A 426 13.41 -19.81 5.54
CA GLY A 426 13.46 -21.10 6.25
C GLY A 426 14.14 -20.98 7.60
N ASP A 427 13.89 -21.99 8.44
CA ASP A 427 14.37 -22.09 9.83
C ASP A 427 15.82 -22.55 9.95
N ALA A 428 16.47 -22.93 8.86
CA ALA A 428 17.87 -23.36 8.82
C ALA A 428 18.69 -22.51 7.84
N PRO A 429 19.99 -22.29 8.11
CA PRO A 429 20.88 -21.67 7.14
C PRO A 429 20.99 -22.55 5.89
N VAL A 430 21.20 -21.93 4.74
CA VAL A 430 21.29 -22.63 3.47
C VAL A 430 22.48 -22.14 2.65
N SER A 431 23.21 -23.07 2.01
CA SER A 431 24.16 -22.76 0.93
C SER A 431 23.43 -22.95 -0.41
N ALA A 432 22.89 -21.86 -0.91
CA ALA A 432 22.04 -21.86 -2.10
C ALA A 432 22.90 -21.94 -3.37
N ALA A 433 22.91 -23.10 -4.02
CA ALA A 433 23.49 -23.23 -5.35
C ALA A 433 22.65 -22.45 -6.35
N TYR A 434 23.26 -21.56 -7.11
CA TYR A 434 22.60 -20.73 -8.12
C TYR A 434 23.25 -20.86 -9.49
N ARG A 435 22.52 -20.51 -10.53
CA ARG A 435 22.95 -20.44 -11.91
C ARG A 435 22.35 -19.24 -12.62
N ASP A 436 22.92 -18.92 -13.79
CA ASP A 436 22.41 -17.90 -14.70
C ASP A 436 22.43 -16.46 -14.14
N LEU A 437 23.37 -16.15 -13.20
CA LEU A 437 23.61 -14.79 -12.79
C LEU A 437 24.13 -13.97 -14.00
N ARG A 438 23.28 -13.07 -14.51
CA ARG A 438 23.55 -12.30 -15.72
C ARG A 438 24.71 -11.30 -15.60
N ALA A 439 25.06 -10.92 -14.37
CA ALA A 439 26.08 -9.91 -14.10
C ALA A 439 27.09 -10.43 -13.06
N PRO A 440 27.88 -11.48 -13.40
CA PRO A 440 28.89 -12.02 -12.47
C PRO A 440 30.02 -11.02 -12.23
N GLY A 441 30.75 -11.17 -11.10
CA GLY A 441 31.89 -10.34 -10.78
C GLY A 441 32.23 -10.26 -9.31
N ALA A 442 33.04 -9.25 -8.94
CA ALA A 442 33.34 -8.92 -7.57
C ALA A 442 32.26 -8.02 -7.00
N PHE A 443 31.73 -8.39 -5.84
CA PHE A 443 30.72 -7.66 -5.09
C PHE A 443 31.21 -7.36 -3.68
N THR A 444 30.48 -6.48 -2.99
CA THR A 444 30.62 -6.26 -1.55
C THR A 444 29.30 -6.57 -0.89
N ASP A 445 29.27 -7.36 0.17
CA ASP A 445 28.09 -7.52 1.00
C ASP A 445 27.77 -6.19 1.68
N TRP A 446 26.57 -5.67 1.44
CA TRP A 446 26.19 -4.34 1.90
C TRP A 446 26.19 -4.18 3.40
N PHE A 447 25.78 -5.21 4.15
CA PHE A 447 25.67 -5.16 5.60
C PHE A 447 26.99 -5.49 6.31
N SER A 448 27.66 -6.57 5.90
CA SER A 448 28.92 -7.00 6.54
C SER A 448 30.17 -6.32 5.99
N ARG A 449 30.07 -5.62 4.84
CA ARG A 449 31.19 -5.00 4.11
C ARG A 449 32.24 -5.99 3.60
N ALA A 450 31.95 -7.27 3.67
CA ALA A 450 32.87 -8.31 3.19
C ALA A 450 32.88 -8.37 1.65
N PRO A 451 34.07 -8.58 1.03
CA PRO A 451 34.16 -8.85 -0.40
C PRO A 451 33.57 -10.23 -0.73
N VAL A 452 32.85 -10.33 -1.83
CA VAL A 452 32.19 -11.56 -2.30
C VAL A 452 32.37 -11.68 -3.80
N ALA A 453 32.92 -12.78 -4.28
CA ALA A 453 32.98 -13.08 -5.71
C ALA A 453 31.73 -13.89 -6.08
N LEU A 454 30.98 -13.39 -7.07
CA LEU A 454 29.83 -14.08 -7.64
C LEU A 454 30.13 -14.46 -9.10
N PRO A 455 30.53 -15.71 -9.40
CA PRO A 455 30.60 -16.23 -10.76
C PRO A 455 29.19 -16.36 -11.36
N ALA A 456 29.07 -16.68 -12.66
CA ALA A 456 27.79 -16.90 -13.31
C ALA A 456 26.96 -18.05 -12.71
N ALA A 457 27.63 -19.02 -12.11
CA ALA A 457 27.05 -20.10 -11.31
C ALA A 457 27.94 -20.35 -10.08
N GLY A 458 27.34 -20.63 -8.92
CA GLY A 458 28.08 -20.79 -7.67
C GLY A 458 27.14 -21.06 -6.50
N THR A 459 27.56 -20.66 -5.30
CA THR A 459 26.78 -20.78 -4.07
C THR A 459 26.73 -19.44 -3.33
N ILE A 460 25.62 -19.19 -2.65
CA ILE A 460 25.45 -18.07 -1.69
C ILE A 460 24.98 -18.65 -0.36
N ASP A 461 25.74 -18.39 0.71
CA ASP A 461 25.34 -18.78 2.07
C ASP A 461 24.39 -17.73 2.63
N ILE A 462 23.20 -18.17 3.05
CA ILE A 462 22.13 -17.30 3.57
C ILE A 462 21.74 -17.83 4.96
N PRO A 463 21.77 -17.00 6.00
CA PRO A 463 21.34 -17.40 7.34
C PRO A 463 19.88 -17.87 7.36
N ALA A 464 19.48 -18.63 8.38
CA ALA A 464 18.07 -18.88 8.69
C ALA A 464 17.34 -17.55 8.92
N HIS A 465 16.13 -17.42 8.40
CA HIS A 465 15.34 -16.17 8.48
C HIS A 465 16.16 -14.93 8.08
N GLY A 466 16.98 -15.05 7.06
CA GLY A 466 18.02 -14.08 6.77
C GLY A 466 18.11 -13.66 5.32
N TYR A 467 19.09 -12.81 5.07
CA TYR A 467 19.30 -12.23 3.76
C TYR A 467 20.77 -11.97 3.49
N ARG A 468 21.11 -11.83 2.19
CA ARG A 468 22.34 -11.21 1.69
C ARG A 468 21.95 -10.14 0.68
N VAL A 469 22.61 -9.01 0.76
CA VAL A 469 22.51 -7.93 -0.22
C VAL A 469 23.89 -7.59 -0.72
N LEU A 470 24.17 -7.94 -1.94
CA LEU A 470 25.49 -7.84 -2.55
C LEU A 470 25.46 -6.77 -3.62
N VAL A 471 26.40 -5.83 -3.58
CA VAL A 471 26.44 -4.64 -4.41
C VAL A 471 27.73 -4.50 -5.19
N ARG A 472 27.61 -3.94 -6.39
CA ARG A 472 28.72 -3.61 -7.28
C ARG A 472 28.47 -2.33 -8.01
#